data_9698eb61762262d632d51e8b4c417b7c
#
_entry.id   9698eb61762262d632d51e8b4c417b7c
#
_cell.length_a   1.000
_cell.length_b   1.000
_cell.length_c   1.000
_cell.angle_alpha   90.00
_cell.angle_beta   90.00
_cell.angle_gamma   90.00
#
_symmetry.space_group_name_H-M   'P 1'
#
loop_
_entity.id
_entity.type
_entity.pdbx_description
1 polymer ?
#
loop_
_entity_poly.entity_id
_entity_poly.type
_entity_poly.pdbx_seq_one_letter_code
_entity_poly.pdbx_strand_id
1 'polypeptide(L)'
;MVHVQTVLGPVDPSALGVTLPHEHTQIALWHIEGRWDYWQLPRDADLIATELGAFRAAGGGTIVDLTLPGVGRDPRWLQDVARAVGLHVVMGCGWYRTAYYPPESLVDRRSVDSLADELVAEITDGVGDTGGRPGIIGEVGTDKPWISAQEERVHRAAGRAARRTGLAITTHAVMSPVGLAQL
;
A
#
# COMPACT_ATOMS: atom_id res chain seq x y z
N MET A 1 11.91 6.72 -20.34
CA MET A 1 10.55 7.32 -20.31
C MET A 1 10.02 7.19 -18.88
N VAL A 2 9.37 8.22 -18.37
CA VAL A 2 8.69 8.15 -17.06
C VAL A 2 7.46 7.25 -17.22
N HIS A 3 7.23 6.35 -16.30
CA HIS A 3 6.05 5.49 -16.28
C HIS A 3 5.54 5.36 -14.84
N VAL A 4 4.28 4.97 -14.70
CA VAL A 4 3.66 4.61 -13.42
C VAL A 4 3.49 3.10 -13.39
N GLN A 5 3.99 2.45 -12.35
CA GLN A 5 3.85 1.01 -12.18
C GLN A 5 2.45 0.69 -11.64
N THR A 6 1.71 -0.14 -12.37
CA THR A 6 0.44 -0.73 -11.93
C THR A 6 0.61 -2.24 -11.70
N VAL A 7 -0.39 -2.86 -11.09
CA VAL A 7 -0.38 -4.32 -10.83
C VAL A 7 -0.38 -5.17 -12.12
N LEU A 8 -0.76 -4.57 -13.26
CA LEU A 8 -0.74 -5.22 -14.58
C LEU A 8 0.45 -4.81 -15.45
N GLY A 9 1.34 -3.97 -14.95
CA GLY A 9 2.52 -3.50 -15.66
C GLY A 9 2.62 -1.98 -15.71
N PRO A 10 3.68 -1.43 -16.30
CA PRO A 10 3.90 0.01 -16.39
C PRO A 10 2.95 0.65 -17.40
N VAL A 11 2.47 1.86 -17.08
CA VAL A 11 1.62 2.68 -17.96
C VAL A 11 2.18 4.07 -18.12
N ASP A 12 1.83 4.74 -19.21
CA ASP A 12 2.14 6.16 -19.42
C ASP A 12 1.37 6.99 -18.39
N PRO A 13 1.99 8.00 -17.73
CA PRO A 13 1.30 8.85 -16.77
C PRO A 13 0.04 9.53 -17.35
N SER A 14 0.02 9.85 -18.65
CA SER A 14 -1.15 10.46 -19.31
C SER A 14 -2.36 9.52 -19.42
N ALA A 15 -2.16 8.20 -19.25
CA ALA A 15 -3.22 7.21 -19.30
C ALA A 15 -3.97 7.04 -17.97
N LEU A 16 -3.45 7.61 -16.86
CA LEU A 16 -4.02 7.40 -15.51
C LEU A 16 -5.44 7.98 -15.37
N GLY A 17 -5.71 9.12 -16.01
CA GLY A 17 -6.99 9.80 -15.86
C GLY A 17 -7.25 10.31 -14.45
N VAL A 18 -8.53 10.45 -14.11
CA VAL A 18 -8.94 10.80 -12.73
C VAL A 18 -8.54 9.67 -11.78
N THR A 19 -7.81 10.02 -10.74
CA THR A 19 -7.21 9.06 -9.82
C THR A 19 -7.75 9.23 -8.41
N LEU A 20 -8.21 8.14 -7.79
CA LEU A 20 -8.43 8.05 -6.36
C LEU A 20 -7.11 7.64 -5.69
N PRO A 21 -6.46 8.54 -4.92
CA PRO A 21 -5.07 8.34 -4.50
C PRO A 21 -4.91 7.53 -3.24
N HIS A 22 -6.00 7.12 -2.58
CA HIS A 22 -5.99 6.36 -1.34
C HIS A 22 -7.26 5.54 -1.21
N GLU A 23 -7.16 4.26 -1.58
CA GLU A 23 -8.29 3.33 -1.55
C GLU A 23 -7.88 1.99 -0.94
N HIS A 24 -8.90 1.22 -0.58
CA HIS A 24 -8.78 -0.17 -0.15
C HIS A 24 -9.87 -1.00 -0.83
N THR A 25 -9.50 -1.93 -1.68
CA THR A 25 -10.46 -2.86 -2.30
C THR A 25 -10.78 -4.05 -1.39
N GLN A 26 -9.98 -4.24 -0.37
CA GLN A 26 -10.19 -5.09 0.81
C GLN A 26 -9.29 -4.59 1.92
N ILE A 27 -9.71 -4.70 3.18
CA ILE A 27 -8.86 -4.41 4.34
C ILE A 27 -9.42 -5.10 5.59
N ALA A 28 -8.55 -5.59 6.48
CA ALA A 28 -8.95 -6.20 7.75
C ALA A 28 -8.12 -5.62 8.90
N LEU A 29 -8.75 -4.81 9.73
CA LEU A 29 -8.18 -4.26 10.96
C LEU A 29 -8.72 -4.95 12.22
N TRP A 30 -9.73 -5.78 12.09
CA TRP A 30 -10.48 -6.35 13.19
C TRP A 30 -9.80 -7.53 13.90
N HIS A 31 -8.72 -8.07 13.36
CA HIS A 31 -8.01 -9.21 13.93
C HIS A 31 -7.14 -8.86 15.16
N ILE A 32 -7.01 -7.58 15.47
CA ILE A 32 -6.28 -7.11 16.66
C ILE A 32 -7.29 -6.79 17.75
N GLU A 33 -7.40 -7.69 18.74
CA GLU A 33 -8.34 -7.56 19.85
C GLU A 33 -8.10 -6.31 20.68
N GLY A 34 -9.18 -5.68 21.13
CA GLY A 34 -9.12 -4.52 22.02
C GLY A 34 -8.78 -3.19 21.35
N ARG A 35 -8.73 -3.13 20.01
CA ARG A 35 -8.51 -1.88 19.30
C ARG A 35 -9.84 -1.17 18.99
N TRP A 36 -9.77 0.17 18.97
CA TRP A 36 -10.92 1.03 18.65
C TRP A 36 -11.19 1.13 17.13
N ASP A 37 -10.17 0.95 16.29
CA ASP A 37 -10.22 0.95 14.82
C ASP A 37 -10.57 -0.44 14.26
N TYR A 38 -11.57 -1.03 14.82
CA TYR A 38 -12.00 -2.41 14.63
C TYR A 38 -13.02 -2.49 13.49
N TRP A 39 -12.53 -2.65 12.25
CA TRP A 39 -13.40 -2.77 11.09
C TRP A 39 -12.76 -3.61 9.98
N GLN A 40 -13.59 -4.02 9.03
CA GLN A 40 -13.19 -4.83 7.89
C GLN A 40 -14.00 -4.43 6.66
N LEU A 41 -13.34 -4.34 5.49
CA LEU A 41 -13.93 -4.45 4.17
C LEU A 41 -13.55 -5.83 3.63
N PRO A 42 -14.50 -6.79 3.57
CA PRO A 42 -14.20 -8.13 3.08
C PRO A 42 -13.97 -8.12 1.59
N ARG A 43 -13.30 -9.17 1.10
CA ARG A 43 -13.18 -9.43 -0.34
C ARG A 43 -14.54 -9.82 -0.89
N ASP A 44 -15.18 -8.90 -1.57
CA ASP A 44 -16.45 -9.07 -2.24
C ASP A 44 -16.32 -8.58 -3.69
N ALA A 45 -16.17 -9.52 -4.64
CA ALA A 45 -15.88 -9.20 -6.02
C ALA A 45 -17.03 -8.43 -6.69
N ASP A 46 -18.29 -8.78 -6.39
CA ASP A 46 -19.46 -8.15 -6.99
C ASP A 46 -19.64 -6.72 -6.47
N LEU A 47 -19.49 -6.53 -5.16
CA LEU A 47 -19.56 -5.20 -4.55
C LEU A 47 -18.44 -4.30 -5.09
N ILE A 48 -17.21 -4.76 -5.08
CA ILE A 48 -16.06 -3.97 -5.56
C ILE A 48 -16.19 -3.67 -7.06
N ALA A 49 -16.61 -4.63 -7.87
CA ALA A 49 -16.86 -4.39 -9.30
C ALA A 49 -17.97 -3.36 -9.53
N THR A 50 -19.02 -3.36 -8.71
CA THR A 50 -20.11 -2.40 -8.79
C THR A 50 -19.64 -0.99 -8.45
N GLU A 51 -18.98 -0.82 -7.31
CA GLU A 51 -18.51 0.50 -6.84
C GLU A 51 -17.43 1.10 -7.76
N LEU A 52 -16.41 0.31 -8.12
CA LEU A 52 -15.38 0.76 -9.03
C LEU A 52 -15.90 0.94 -10.47
N GLY A 53 -16.89 0.16 -10.88
CA GLY A 53 -17.59 0.33 -12.15
C GLY A 53 -18.32 1.68 -12.21
N ALA A 54 -18.97 2.10 -11.13
CA ALA A 54 -19.57 3.43 -11.02
C ALA A 54 -18.53 4.54 -11.09
N PHE A 55 -17.39 4.41 -10.41
CA PHE A 55 -16.28 5.35 -10.52
C PHE A 55 -15.77 5.44 -11.96
N ARG A 56 -15.56 4.31 -12.63
CA ARG A 56 -15.14 4.30 -14.05
C ARG A 56 -16.17 4.96 -14.95
N ALA A 57 -17.46 4.68 -14.77
CA ALA A 57 -18.54 5.28 -15.56
C ALA A 57 -18.61 6.81 -15.39
N ALA A 58 -18.19 7.32 -14.23
CA ALA A 58 -18.08 8.75 -13.94
C ALA A 58 -16.79 9.39 -14.52
N GLY A 59 -15.95 8.63 -15.25
CA GLY A 59 -14.71 9.11 -15.84
C GLY A 59 -13.44 8.80 -15.06
N GLY A 60 -13.54 7.95 -14.04
CA GLY A 60 -12.39 7.46 -13.27
C GLY A 60 -11.46 6.59 -14.11
N GLY A 61 -10.16 6.68 -13.87
CA GLY A 61 -9.13 5.94 -14.60
C GLY A 61 -8.24 5.07 -13.73
N THR A 62 -7.95 5.52 -12.50
CA THR A 62 -6.95 4.89 -11.65
C THR A 62 -7.38 4.89 -10.19
N ILE A 63 -7.05 3.83 -9.48
CA ILE A 63 -7.05 3.81 -8.02
C ILE A 63 -5.65 3.47 -7.50
N VAL A 64 -5.31 3.99 -6.31
CA VAL A 64 -4.12 3.62 -5.56
C VAL A 64 -4.59 2.81 -4.34
N ASP A 65 -4.38 1.49 -4.37
CA ASP A 65 -4.73 0.62 -3.25
C ASP A 65 -3.56 0.57 -2.26
N LEU A 66 -3.78 1.11 -1.06
CA LEU A 66 -2.78 1.22 0.00
C LEU A 66 -2.91 0.13 1.06
N THR A 67 -3.61 -0.93 0.76
CA THR A 67 -3.67 -2.11 1.63
C THR A 67 -2.32 -2.81 1.68
N LEU A 68 -1.75 -2.91 2.88
CA LEU A 68 -0.40 -3.43 3.10
C LEU A 68 -0.41 -4.85 3.69
N PRO A 69 0.75 -5.54 3.72
CA PRO A 69 0.92 -6.77 4.50
C PRO A 69 0.46 -6.59 5.96
N GLY A 70 -0.20 -7.61 6.51
CA GLY A 70 -0.79 -7.55 7.86
C GLY A 70 -2.20 -6.97 7.92
N VAL A 71 -2.65 -6.27 6.87
CA VAL A 71 -4.02 -5.74 6.80
C VAL A 71 -4.80 -6.20 5.56
N GLY A 72 -4.25 -7.15 4.79
CA GLY A 72 -4.99 -7.83 3.73
C GLY A 72 -4.46 -7.65 2.30
N ARG A 73 -3.27 -7.09 2.09
CA ARG A 73 -2.70 -6.96 0.72
C ARG A 73 -2.69 -8.31 -0.01
N ASP A 74 -3.26 -8.32 -1.21
CA ASP A 74 -3.23 -9.46 -2.12
C ASP A 74 -3.04 -9.00 -3.57
N PRO A 75 -1.84 -9.16 -4.16
CA PRO A 75 -1.58 -8.71 -5.52
C PRO A 75 -2.43 -9.41 -6.58
N ARG A 76 -2.80 -10.69 -6.39
CA ARG A 76 -3.67 -11.42 -7.33
C ARG A 76 -5.06 -10.82 -7.35
N TRP A 77 -5.60 -10.55 -6.17
CA TRP A 77 -6.88 -9.86 -6.04
C TRP A 77 -6.89 -8.52 -6.77
N LEU A 78 -5.87 -7.69 -6.56
CA LEU A 78 -5.76 -6.40 -7.23
C LEU A 78 -5.65 -6.53 -8.76
N GLN A 79 -4.95 -7.53 -9.25
CA GLN A 79 -4.88 -7.84 -10.69
C GLN A 79 -6.25 -8.25 -11.25
N ASP A 80 -7.01 -9.06 -10.50
CA ASP A 80 -8.35 -9.50 -10.92
C ASP A 80 -9.33 -8.33 -10.93
N VAL A 81 -9.32 -7.49 -9.90
CA VAL A 81 -10.09 -6.23 -9.85
C VAL A 81 -9.73 -5.33 -11.04
N ALA A 82 -8.45 -5.10 -11.30
CA ALA A 82 -7.99 -4.26 -12.42
C ALA A 82 -8.53 -4.76 -13.76
N ARG A 83 -8.49 -6.09 -14.00
CA ARG A 83 -9.00 -6.70 -15.24
C ARG A 83 -10.52 -6.62 -15.33
N ALA A 84 -11.23 -6.92 -14.23
CA ALA A 84 -12.70 -6.97 -14.21
C ALA A 84 -13.32 -5.58 -14.47
N VAL A 85 -12.75 -4.53 -13.88
CA VAL A 85 -13.30 -3.17 -13.98
C VAL A 85 -12.66 -2.37 -15.12
N GLY A 86 -11.46 -2.74 -15.55
CA GLY A 86 -10.69 -2.02 -16.57
C GLY A 86 -10.13 -0.69 -16.05
N LEU A 87 -9.74 -0.62 -14.78
CA LEU A 87 -9.03 0.50 -14.16
C LEU A 87 -7.55 0.19 -14.03
N HIS A 88 -6.74 1.23 -14.01
CA HIS A 88 -5.38 1.11 -13.51
C HIS A 88 -5.39 1.00 -11.99
N VAL A 89 -4.68 0.01 -11.45
CA VAL A 89 -4.54 -0.18 -10.00
C VAL A 89 -3.06 -0.09 -9.65
N VAL A 90 -2.71 0.92 -8.86
CA VAL A 90 -1.38 1.08 -8.26
C VAL A 90 -1.40 0.44 -6.88
N MET A 91 -0.49 -0.48 -6.60
CA MET A 91 -0.40 -1.20 -5.32
C MET A 91 0.66 -0.58 -4.42
N GLY A 92 0.37 -0.48 -3.13
CA GLY A 92 1.31 -0.07 -2.10
C GLY A 92 2.24 -1.19 -1.63
N CYS A 93 3.38 -0.81 -1.02
CA CYS A 93 4.28 -1.71 -0.30
C CYS A 93 4.79 -1.07 0.99
N GLY A 94 5.23 -1.91 1.93
CA GLY A 94 5.74 -1.46 3.23
C GLY A 94 4.96 -2.06 4.38
N TRP A 95 5.02 -1.38 5.53
CA TRP A 95 4.37 -1.82 6.77
C TRP A 95 3.48 -0.69 7.30
N TYR A 96 2.24 -1.04 7.65
CA TYR A 96 1.21 -0.10 8.06
C TYR A 96 1.55 0.55 9.42
N ARG A 97 1.02 0.06 10.51
CA ARG A 97 1.27 0.53 11.88
C ARG A 97 1.79 -0.60 12.74
N THR A 98 2.52 -0.30 13.79
CA THR A 98 3.18 -1.29 14.65
C THR A 98 2.29 -2.47 15.04
N ALA A 99 1.02 -2.21 15.38
CA ALA A 99 0.07 -3.24 15.80
C ALA A 99 -0.29 -4.25 14.69
N TYR A 100 -0.07 -3.89 13.43
CA TYR A 100 -0.43 -4.69 12.25
C TYR A 100 0.77 -5.26 11.51
N TYR A 101 1.98 -5.13 12.04
CA TYR A 101 3.14 -5.74 11.41
C TYR A 101 3.02 -7.25 11.44
N PRO A 102 3.12 -7.94 10.29
CA PRO A 102 3.14 -9.39 10.28
C PRO A 102 4.29 -9.91 11.16
N PRO A 103 4.05 -10.86 12.07
CA PRO A 103 5.11 -11.39 12.96
C PRO A 103 6.33 -11.89 12.19
N GLU A 104 6.13 -12.48 11.03
CA GLU A 104 7.17 -12.99 10.14
C GLU A 104 8.05 -11.90 9.53
N SER A 105 7.59 -10.65 9.49
CA SER A 105 8.38 -9.52 8.98
C SER A 105 9.55 -9.16 9.89
N LEU A 106 9.51 -9.55 11.16
CA LEU A 106 10.56 -9.36 12.17
C LEU A 106 11.11 -7.92 12.22
N VAL A 107 10.24 -6.93 12.06
CA VAL A 107 10.63 -5.50 12.03
C VAL A 107 11.44 -5.10 13.27
N ASP A 108 11.12 -5.70 14.42
CA ASP A 108 11.80 -5.47 15.71
C ASP A 108 13.26 -5.96 15.72
N ARG A 109 13.64 -6.89 14.85
CA ARG A 109 14.94 -7.59 14.82
C ARG A 109 15.79 -7.29 13.61
N ARG A 110 15.22 -6.64 12.60
CA ARG A 110 15.90 -6.37 11.34
C ARG A 110 16.48 -4.95 11.30
N SER A 111 17.55 -4.79 10.53
CA SER A 111 18.12 -3.47 10.28
C SER A 111 17.26 -2.67 9.29
N VAL A 112 17.42 -1.36 9.31
CA VAL A 112 16.79 -0.46 8.32
C VAL A 112 17.16 -0.85 6.89
N ASP A 113 18.42 -1.27 6.66
CA ASP A 113 18.87 -1.67 5.31
C ASP A 113 18.19 -2.96 4.87
N SER A 114 18.09 -3.96 5.74
CA SER A 114 17.41 -5.22 5.41
C SER A 114 15.92 -5.00 5.08
N LEU A 115 15.25 -4.09 5.78
CA LEU A 115 13.87 -3.73 5.46
C LEU A 115 13.78 -2.95 4.14
N ALA A 116 14.71 -2.04 3.88
CA ALA A 116 14.77 -1.31 2.62
C ALA A 116 15.07 -2.24 1.43
N ASP A 117 15.92 -3.23 1.61
CA ASP A 117 16.23 -4.24 0.58
C ASP A 117 14.98 -5.06 0.20
N GLU A 118 14.16 -5.44 1.18
CA GLU A 118 12.89 -6.12 0.90
C GLU A 118 11.94 -5.24 0.08
N LEU A 119 11.77 -3.97 0.44
CA LEU A 119 10.94 -3.05 -0.33
C LEU A 119 11.46 -2.88 -1.77
N VAL A 120 12.77 -2.74 -1.94
CA VAL A 120 13.36 -2.64 -3.28
C VAL A 120 13.14 -3.91 -4.07
N ALA A 121 13.30 -5.09 -3.47
CA ALA A 121 13.04 -6.35 -4.13
C ALA A 121 11.56 -6.49 -4.57
N GLU A 122 10.59 -6.16 -3.71
CA GLU A 122 9.17 -6.17 -4.13
C GLU A 122 8.91 -5.20 -5.31
N ILE A 123 9.53 -4.02 -5.29
CA ILE A 123 9.35 -3.00 -6.34
C ILE A 123 9.99 -3.43 -7.66
N THR A 124 11.16 -4.08 -7.62
CA THR A 124 11.91 -4.46 -8.83
C THR A 124 11.50 -5.82 -9.38
N ASP A 125 11.29 -6.79 -8.52
CA ASP A 125 11.09 -8.19 -8.89
C ASP A 125 9.62 -8.61 -8.83
N GLY A 126 8.82 -7.89 -8.05
CA GLY A 126 7.41 -8.19 -7.80
C GLY A 126 7.17 -8.96 -6.51
N VAL A 127 5.91 -9.07 -6.14
CA VAL A 127 5.47 -9.71 -4.89
C VAL A 127 5.21 -11.20 -5.13
N GLY A 128 6.00 -12.04 -4.51
CA GLY A 128 5.87 -13.51 -4.61
C GLY A 128 5.94 -13.99 -6.06
N ASP A 129 5.06 -14.91 -6.40
CA ASP A 129 4.95 -15.50 -7.76
C ASP A 129 3.93 -14.78 -8.67
N THR A 130 3.40 -13.62 -8.21
CA THR A 130 2.32 -12.93 -8.91
C THR A 130 2.80 -12.05 -10.06
N GLY A 131 4.09 -11.65 -10.06
CA GLY A 131 4.64 -10.65 -10.96
C GLY A 131 4.08 -9.22 -10.74
N GLY A 132 3.14 -9.04 -9.81
CA GLY A 132 2.60 -7.72 -9.45
C GLY A 132 3.65 -6.90 -8.70
N ARG A 133 3.93 -5.69 -9.20
CA ARG A 133 4.92 -4.78 -8.61
C ARG A 133 4.22 -3.59 -7.96
N PRO A 134 4.66 -3.17 -6.76
CA PRO A 134 4.21 -1.91 -6.17
C PRO A 134 4.61 -0.70 -7.01
N GLY A 135 3.74 0.31 -7.03
CA GLY A 135 3.98 1.60 -7.69
C GLY A 135 4.12 2.77 -6.71
N ILE A 136 3.95 2.53 -5.41
CA ILE A 136 4.10 3.51 -4.35
C ILE A 136 4.56 2.82 -3.07
N ILE A 137 5.33 3.51 -2.22
CA ILE A 137 5.70 3.01 -0.90
C ILE A 137 4.70 3.55 0.13
N GLY A 138 4.04 2.66 0.84
CA GLY A 138 3.06 3.02 1.87
C GLY A 138 1.64 2.55 1.55
N GLU A 139 0.71 2.87 2.47
CA GLU A 139 0.80 3.90 3.52
C GLU A 139 1.63 3.44 4.73
N VAL A 140 2.77 4.05 4.95
CA VAL A 140 3.62 3.77 6.12
C VAL A 140 3.04 4.52 7.33
N GLY A 141 2.65 3.80 8.36
CA GLY A 141 1.83 4.34 9.42
C GLY A 141 2.52 4.54 10.77
N THR A 142 1.91 5.39 11.57
CA THR A 142 2.24 5.60 12.98
C THR A 142 0.98 5.40 13.82
N ASP A 143 1.08 4.51 14.83
CA ASP A 143 -0.07 4.05 15.63
C ASP A 143 -0.45 5.00 16.76
N LYS A 144 0.46 5.87 17.18
CA LYS A 144 0.33 6.75 18.36
C LYS A 144 0.66 8.19 18.03
N PRO A 145 0.41 9.15 18.95
CA PRO A 145 0.84 10.54 18.78
C PRO A 145 2.38 10.74 18.77
N TRP A 146 3.13 9.69 18.73
CA TRP A 146 4.59 9.68 18.61
C TRP A 146 5.04 8.47 17.79
N ILE A 147 6.20 8.58 17.17
CA ILE A 147 6.79 7.49 16.38
C ILE A 147 7.50 6.52 17.34
N SER A 148 7.11 5.24 17.33
CA SER A 148 7.81 4.19 18.07
C SER A 148 9.13 3.83 17.38
N ALA A 149 10.04 3.15 18.10
CA ALA A 149 11.31 2.73 17.54
C ALA A 149 11.18 1.78 16.32
N GLN A 150 10.13 0.98 16.28
CA GLN A 150 9.84 0.11 15.13
C GLN A 150 9.32 0.93 13.94
N GLU A 151 8.41 1.87 14.19
CA GLU A 151 7.87 2.76 13.14
C GLU A 151 8.96 3.68 12.58
N GLU A 152 9.84 4.23 13.42
CA GLU A 152 11.00 4.99 12.94
C GLU A 152 11.88 4.16 11.99
N ARG A 153 12.11 2.90 12.35
CA ARG A 153 12.88 1.96 11.50
C ARG A 153 12.21 1.76 10.14
N VAL A 154 10.89 1.58 10.13
CA VAL A 154 10.09 1.43 8.90
C VAL A 154 10.11 2.71 8.06
N HIS A 155 9.89 3.88 8.65
CA HIS A 155 9.96 5.16 7.92
C HIS A 155 11.36 5.38 7.30
N ARG A 156 12.43 5.08 8.04
CA ARG A 156 13.80 5.15 7.50
C ARG A 156 14.04 4.14 6.38
N ALA A 157 13.49 2.94 6.47
CA ALA A 157 13.56 1.94 5.40
C ALA A 157 12.82 2.41 4.15
N ALA A 158 11.60 2.95 4.31
CA ALA A 158 10.83 3.55 3.24
C ALA A 158 11.61 4.69 2.54
N GLY A 159 12.22 5.60 3.31
CA GLY A 159 13.06 6.66 2.77
C GLY A 159 14.29 6.16 2.01
N ARG A 160 14.92 5.05 2.45
CA ARG A 160 16.04 4.42 1.71
C ARG A 160 15.56 3.75 0.43
N ALA A 161 14.45 3.03 0.48
CA ALA A 161 13.85 2.41 -0.70
C ALA A 161 13.41 3.46 -1.73
N ALA A 162 12.76 4.55 -1.29
CA ALA A 162 12.36 5.65 -2.16
C ALA A 162 13.54 6.27 -2.92
N ARG A 163 14.67 6.52 -2.23
CA ARG A 163 15.88 7.03 -2.90
C ARG A 163 16.47 6.07 -3.91
N ARG A 164 16.32 4.76 -3.72
CA ARG A 164 16.87 3.72 -4.61
C ARG A 164 15.97 3.45 -5.81
N THR A 165 14.66 3.61 -5.65
CA THR A 165 13.65 3.24 -6.66
C THR A 165 13.03 4.44 -7.37
N GLY A 166 13.08 5.63 -6.76
CA GLY A 166 12.41 6.83 -7.25
C GLY A 166 10.91 6.87 -6.94
N LEU A 167 10.36 5.89 -6.21
CA LEU A 167 8.93 5.88 -5.85
C LEU A 167 8.63 6.90 -4.75
N ALA A 168 7.44 7.47 -4.83
CA ALA A 168 6.89 8.32 -3.76
C ALA A 168 6.56 7.50 -2.50
N ILE A 169 6.56 8.19 -1.36
CA ILE A 169 6.11 7.64 -0.09
C ILE A 169 4.78 8.30 0.28
N THR A 170 3.81 7.51 0.73
CA THR A 170 2.60 7.98 1.41
C THR A 170 2.63 7.51 2.86
N THR A 171 2.15 8.34 3.78
CA THR A 171 2.17 8.06 5.21
C THR A 171 0.78 8.12 5.82
N HIS A 172 0.59 7.36 6.91
CA HIS A 172 -0.63 7.35 7.71
C HIS A 172 -0.34 7.89 9.11
N ALA A 173 -1.02 8.97 9.48
CA ALA A 173 -0.92 9.58 10.79
C ALA A 173 -2.27 9.45 11.52
N VAL A 174 -2.35 8.55 12.51
CA VAL A 174 -3.58 8.34 13.30
C VAL A 174 -3.94 9.60 14.10
N MET A 175 -2.93 10.28 14.63
CA MET A 175 -3.08 11.53 15.35
C MET A 175 -2.37 12.66 14.60
N SER A 176 -3.11 13.70 14.29
CA SER A 176 -2.68 14.81 13.44
C SER A 176 -1.27 15.36 13.70
N PRO A 177 -0.80 15.59 14.94
CA PRO A 177 0.54 16.13 15.16
C PRO A 177 1.67 15.24 14.69
N VAL A 178 1.51 13.90 14.68
CA VAL A 178 2.58 12.97 14.35
C VAL A 178 2.96 13.02 12.87
N GLY A 179 2.08 13.46 12.00
CA GLY A 179 2.36 13.60 10.56
C GLY A 179 3.59 14.47 10.26
N LEU A 180 3.83 15.51 11.06
CA LEU A 180 5.03 16.35 10.90
C LEU A 180 6.32 15.63 11.33
N ALA A 181 6.23 14.69 12.26
CA ALA A 181 7.39 13.93 12.71
C ALA A 181 7.76 12.78 11.75
N GLN A 182 6.90 12.45 10.79
CA GLN A 182 7.15 11.44 9.77
C GLN A 182 8.00 11.97 8.60
N LEU A 183 8.16 13.29 8.48
CA LEU A 183 8.99 13.96 7.48
C LEU A 183 10.46 14.00 7.87
#